data_02e598a556cf763c30914c606f9e4033
#
_entry.id   02e598a556cf763c30914c606f9e4033
#
_cell.length_a   1.000
_cell.length_b   1.000
_cell.length_c   1.000
_cell.angle_alpha   90.00
_cell.angle_beta   90.00
_cell.angle_gamma   90.00
#
_symmetry.space_group_name_H-M   'P 1'
#
loop_
_entity.id
_entity.type
_entity.pdbx_description
1 polymer ?
#
loop_
_entity_poly.entity_id
_entity_poly.type
_entity_poly.pdbx_seq_one_letter_code
_entity_poly.pdbx_strand_id
1 'polypeptide(L)'
;TINSSLTTGMVEIGDCVVEILNSAEPPPFPVDARADDVDEMIRLKYRYLDIRRERMQKNLRVRAQINSAIRKEMETNGFVEVETPFLMPSTPEGAREFLVPSRKEPGSFFALPQSPQLWKQLLMVAGVDRYYQIARCLRDEDLRADRQYEFMQLDAEMSFVSQDDVLENIGRAVVAAAIAVTGEAPPEIERITWHDAMNRFGIDKPDLRFAMELIELTSLFAGTEFKAFAGAACIKGICVDAKTYPEAAAFGRNKLDGLTDRAKKIGAKGLVWMKIGADGAIDSPVAKFLSDAEKTALVAAMGATEGDLLLLVADEWDTTCEVLGQLRNDIGRPPVHQGPYKYVWVTEFPLFIGIDPVSGRPRPGHHPFCQPHPDDMSLFDTEPLKVRAMAYDLVLNGWELGSGSIRIHEPEMQRRVFNQLGISDEEADKRFGFFLQPFKYGAPPHGGFAFGIDRLAAILAGEENIREVIAFPKTQSGSDPMTNAPTPVDPAHLADLGLRLLPPPASS
;
A
#
# COMPACT_ATOMS: atom_id res chain seq x y z
N THR A 1 13.36 -44.37 21.33
CA THR A 1 11.96 -44.36 20.80
C THR A 1 11.73 -43.02 20.10
N ILE A 2 11.23 -43.04 18.85
CA ILE A 2 10.90 -41.82 18.10
C ILE A 2 9.82 -41.07 18.87
N ASN A 3 10.08 -39.81 19.17
CA ASN A 3 9.08 -38.88 19.76
C ASN A 3 8.50 -37.96 18.70
N SER A 4 7.33 -38.30 18.17
CA SER A 4 6.66 -37.54 17.11
C SER A 4 6.11 -36.17 17.56
N SER A 5 6.13 -35.88 18.86
CA SER A 5 5.70 -34.55 19.37
C SER A 5 6.81 -33.49 19.32
N LEU A 6 8.04 -33.90 19.03
CA LEU A 6 9.18 -32.99 18.89
C LEU A 6 9.71 -32.98 17.45
N THR A 7 10.00 -31.84 16.92
CA THR A 7 10.61 -31.67 15.58
C THR A 7 11.97 -32.38 15.46
N THR A 8 12.69 -32.51 16.56
CA THR A 8 13.96 -33.22 16.67
C THR A 8 13.82 -34.63 17.24
N GLY A 9 12.62 -35.12 17.46
CA GLY A 9 12.33 -36.37 18.18
C GLY A 9 12.74 -37.65 17.46
N MET A 10 13.29 -37.58 16.26
CA MET A 10 13.92 -38.69 15.55
C MET A 10 15.36 -38.96 16.01
N VAL A 11 15.98 -38.03 16.71
CA VAL A 11 17.38 -38.11 17.16
C VAL A 11 17.41 -37.93 18.66
N GLU A 12 18.14 -38.85 19.33
CA GLU A 12 18.41 -38.81 20.77
C GLU A 12 19.93 -38.90 20.99
N ILE A 13 20.46 -38.04 21.83
CA ILE A 13 21.86 -38.06 22.22
C ILE A 13 21.94 -38.75 23.60
N GLY A 14 22.47 -39.96 23.64
CA GLY A 14 22.72 -40.72 24.87
C GLY A 14 24.19 -40.81 25.20
N ASP A 15 24.50 -41.14 26.46
CA ASP A 15 25.86 -41.38 26.96
C ASP A 15 26.88 -40.30 26.61
N CYS A 16 26.45 -39.02 26.68
CA CYS A 16 27.30 -37.88 26.34
C CYS A 16 27.98 -37.26 27.57
N VAL A 17 29.17 -36.73 27.36
CA VAL A 17 29.82 -35.79 28.29
C VAL A 17 29.40 -34.37 27.90
N VAL A 18 28.87 -33.61 28.85
CA VAL A 18 28.44 -32.23 28.62
C VAL A 18 29.50 -31.29 29.17
N GLU A 19 30.07 -30.45 28.30
CA GLU A 19 30.92 -29.31 28.66
C GLU A 19 30.12 -28.02 28.57
N ILE A 20 30.07 -27.26 29.63
CA ILE A 20 29.42 -25.94 29.66
C ILE A 20 30.42 -24.91 29.20
N LEU A 21 30.29 -24.45 27.95
CA LEU A 21 31.16 -23.41 27.38
C LEU A 21 30.89 -22.03 27.97
N ASN A 22 29.61 -21.73 28.28
CA ASN A 22 29.19 -20.49 28.91
C ASN A 22 27.87 -20.72 29.65
N SER A 23 27.70 -20.07 30.81
CA SER A 23 26.44 -20.07 31.55
C SER A 23 25.45 -19.09 30.94
N ALA A 24 24.16 -19.38 31.07
CA ALA A 24 23.06 -18.48 30.62
C ALA A 24 22.02 -18.34 31.71
N GLU A 25 21.45 -17.14 31.77
CA GLU A 25 20.27 -16.87 32.62
C GLU A 25 18.98 -17.38 31.94
N PRO A 26 17.92 -17.64 32.71
CA PRO A 26 16.62 -17.95 32.16
C PRO A 26 16.10 -16.78 31.30
N PRO A 27 15.57 -17.04 30.10
CA PRO A 27 15.03 -15.98 29.27
C PRO A 27 13.79 -15.34 29.94
N PRO A 28 13.51 -14.04 29.69
CA PRO A 28 12.37 -13.31 30.30
C PRO A 28 10.99 -13.80 29.81
N PHE A 29 10.95 -14.59 28.75
CA PHE A 29 9.76 -15.25 28.23
C PHE A 29 10.17 -16.56 27.51
N PRO A 30 9.23 -17.50 27.29
CA PRO A 30 9.51 -18.74 26.54
C PRO A 30 9.95 -18.45 25.11
N VAL A 31 10.92 -19.21 24.59
CA VAL A 31 11.39 -19.10 23.20
C VAL A 31 10.70 -20.10 22.26
N ASP A 32 9.48 -20.46 22.55
CA ASP A 32 8.62 -21.37 21.78
C ASP A 32 7.27 -20.71 21.44
N ALA A 33 6.30 -21.47 20.94
CA ALA A 33 4.97 -20.96 20.57
C ALA A 33 4.20 -20.28 21.72
N ARG A 34 4.49 -20.60 22.99
CA ARG A 34 3.86 -19.93 24.15
C ARG A 34 4.17 -18.43 24.21
N ALA A 35 5.20 -17.96 23.52
CA ALA A 35 5.52 -16.54 23.43
C ALA A 35 4.65 -15.77 22.43
N ASP A 36 3.74 -16.42 21.70
CA ASP A 36 2.79 -15.71 20.82
C ASP A 36 1.83 -14.81 21.60
N ASP A 37 1.53 -15.16 22.86
CA ASP A 37 0.70 -14.37 23.78
C ASP A 37 1.50 -13.31 24.56
N VAL A 38 2.83 -13.22 24.37
CA VAL A 38 3.67 -12.23 25.06
C VAL A 38 3.54 -10.88 24.36
N ASP A 39 3.39 -9.83 25.16
CA ASP A 39 3.31 -8.45 24.69
C ASP A 39 4.42 -8.10 23.70
N GLU A 40 4.06 -7.43 22.61
CA GLU A 40 4.99 -7.07 21.53
C GLU A 40 6.17 -6.23 22.04
N MET A 41 5.93 -5.31 22.99
CA MET A 41 7.00 -4.45 23.52
C MET A 41 8.06 -5.25 24.26
N ILE A 42 7.68 -6.31 24.97
CA ILE A 42 8.61 -7.21 25.64
C ILE A 42 9.40 -8.01 24.60
N ARG A 43 8.72 -8.55 23.58
CA ARG A 43 9.37 -9.28 22.49
C ARG A 43 10.36 -8.41 21.71
N LEU A 44 10.00 -7.15 21.43
CA LEU A 44 10.90 -6.19 20.75
C LEU A 44 12.09 -5.77 21.62
N LYS A 45 11.89 -5.62 22.93
CA LYS A 45 13.00 -5.33 23.88
C LYS A 45 14.06 -6.44 23.88
N TYR A 46 13.61 -7.69 23.80
CA TYR A 46 14.48 -8.86 23.78
C TYR A 46 14.44 -9.56 22.40
N ARG A 47 14.44 -8.78 21.32
CA ARG A 47 14.22 -9.26 19.96
C ARG A 47 15.18 -10.37 19.55
N TYR A 48 16.43 -10.35 20.04
CA TYR A 48 17.41 -11.40 19.82
C TYR A 48 17.01 -12.75 20.45
N LEU A 49 16.15 -12.77 21.47
CA LEU A 49 15.54 -13.99 22.02
C LEU A 49 14.26 -14.35 21.24
N ASP A 50 13.45 -13.38 20.89
CA ASP A 50 12.23 -13.59 20.08
C ASP A 50 12.57 -14.25 18.74
N ILE A 51 13.68 -13.85 18.09
CA ILE A 51 14.15 -14.43 16.83
C ILE A 51 14.52 -15.93 16.99
N ARG A 52 14.79 -16.46 18.20
CA ARG A 52 15.03 -17.89 18.43
C ARG A 52 13.80 -18.76 18.19
N ARG A 53 12.60 -18.19 18.24
CA ARG A 53 11.35 -18.92 18.05
C ARG A 53 11.24 -19.42 16.61
N GLU A 54 10.65 -20.61 16.45
CA GLU A 54 10.49 -21.27 15.16
C GLU A 54 9.75 -20.36 14.14
N ARG A 55 8.66 -19.70 14.58
CA ARG A 55 7.89 -18.72 13.78
C ARG A 55 8.79 -17.63 13.21
N MET A 56 9.60 -16.99 14.05
CA MET A 56 10.49 -15.92 13.64
C MET A 56 11.61 -16.40 12.71
N GLN A 57 12.18 -17.58 13.00
CA GLN A 57 13.18 -18.22 12.14
C GLN A 57 12.60 -18.55 10.75
N LYS A 58 11.35 -19.06 10.70
CA LYS A 58 10.63 -19.29 9.44
C LYS A 58 10.46 -18.00 8.67
N ASN A 59 9.98 -16.93 9.31
CA ASN A 59 9.71 -15.63 8.67
C ASN A 59 10.98 -15.03 8.02
N LEU A 60 12.11 -15.08 8.73
CA LEU A 60 13.39 -14.59 8.18
C LEU A 60 13.89 -15.44 7.01
N ARG A 61 13.66 -16.77 7.04
CA ARG A 61 13.99 -17.66 5.92
C ARG A 61 13.10 -17.42 4.72
N VAL A 62 11.78 -17.21 4.91
CA VAL A 62 10.84 -16.84 3.86
C VAL A 62 11.31 -15.56 3.16
N ARG A 63 11.65 -14.53 3.94
CA ARG A 63 12.20 -13.28 3.38
C ARG A 63 13.48 -13.51 2.56
N ALA A 64 14.39 -14.33 3.05
CA ALA A 64 15.63 -14.65 2.33
C ALA A 64 15.36 -15.41 1.03
N GLN A 65 14.40 -16.35 1.02
CA GLN A 65 13.96 -17.07 -0.18
C GLN A 65 13.35 -16.13 -1.22
N ILE A 66 12.49 -15.19 -0.80
CA ILE A 66 11.90 -14.16 -1.66
C ILE A 66 13.00 -13.35 -2.34
N ASN A 67 13.95 -12.79 -1.57
CA ASN A 67 15.03 -11.98 -2.11
C ASN A 67 15.90 -12.76 -3.11
N SER A 68 16.20 -14.03 -2.80
CA SER A 68 17.00 -14.91 -3.69
C SER A 68 16.26 -15.20 -4.99
N ALA A 69 14.95 -15.51 -4.92
CA ALA A 69 14.13 -15.78 -6.10
C ALA A 69 13.98 -14.55 -7.00
N ILE A 70 13.74 -13.37 -6.41
CA ILE A 70 13.65 -12.11 -7.13
C ILE A 70 14.96 -11.82 -7.87
N ARG A 71 16.12 -11.88 -7.19
CA ARG A 71 17.42 -11.63 -7.83
C ARG A 71 17.65 -12.56 -9.01
N LYS A 72 17.42 -13.86 -8.80
CA LYS A 72 17.59 -14.86 -9.86
C LYS A 72 16.71 -14.56 -11.08
N GLU A 73 15.45 -14.18 -10.85
CA GLU A 73 14.53 -13.89 -11.93
C GLU A 73 14.94 -12.62 -12.68
N MET A 74 15.30 -11.55 -11.96
CA MET A 74 15.75 -10.28 -12.55
C MET A 74 17.02 -10.49 -13.40
N GLU A 75 18.02 -11.17 -12.86
CA GLU A 75 19.27 -11.49 -13.58
C GLU A 75 19.02 -12.35 -14.83
N THR A 76 18.12 -13.34 -14.73
CA THR A 76 17.75 -14.20 -15.86
C THR A 76 17.11 -13.40 -16.99
N ASN A 77 16.39 -12.31 -16.67
CA ASN A 77 15.80 -11.40 -17.64
C ASN A 77 16.71 -10.22 -18.04
N GLY A 78 18.01 -10.31 -17.75
CA GLY A 78 19.03 -9.37 -18.21
C GLY A 78 19.09 -8.05 -17.44
N PHE A 79 18.52 -8.00 -16.23
CA PHE A 79 18.66 -6.84 -15.34
C PHE A 79 20.02 -6.87 -14.64
N VAL A 80 20.55 -5.67 -14.40
CA VAL A 80 21.80 -5.44 -13.66
C VAL A 80 21.47 -4.86 -12.29
N GLU A 81 21.95 -5.47 -11.20
CA GLU A 81 21.81 -4.90 -9.84
C GLU A 81 22.81 -3.74 -9.69
N VAL A 82 22.30 -2.52 -9.46
CA VAL A 82 23.12 -1.34 -9.27
C VAL A 82 22.72 -0.62 -7.99
N GLU A 83 23.68 -0.38 -7.10
CA GLU A 83 23.46 0.37 -5.88
C GLU A 83 23.43 1.88 -6.15
N THR A 84 22.49 2.58 -5.51
CA THR A 84 22.33 4.02 -5.59
C THR A 84 22.76 4.70 -4.29
N PRO A 85 23.09 6.00 -4.29
CA PRO A 85 23.56 6.69 -3.09
C PRO A 85 22.54 6.71 -1.96
N PHE A 86 23.04 6.57 -0.73
CA PHE A 86 22.26 6.81 0.51
C PHE A 86 22.29 8.28 0.95
N LEU A 87 23.37 8.99 0.69
CA LEU A 87 23.49 10.43 1.00
C LEU A 87 23.19 11.21 -0.27
N MET A 88 22.02 11.81 -0.34
CA MET A 88 21.53 12.50 -1.52
C MET A 88 21.00 13.90 -1.19
N PRO A 89 20.79 14.77 -2.18
CA PRO A 89 20.11 16.03 -1.94
C PRO A 89 18.66 15.78 -1.53
N SER A 90 18.06 16.71 -0.78
CA SER A 90 16.63 16.67 -0.48
C SER A 90 15.82 16.72 -1.77
N THR A 91 14.98 15.70 -1.98
CA THR A 91 14.10 15.58 -3.13
C THR A 91 12.74 15.11 -2.63
N PRO A 92 11.86 16.02 -2.18
CA PRO A 92 10.59 15.64 -1.58
C PRO A 92 9.71 14.87 -2.58
N GLU A 93 9.51 13.58 -2.31
CA GLU A 93 8.73 12.64 -3.13
C GLU A 93 7.39 12.28 -2.47
N GLY A 94 6.92 13.09 -1.51
CA GLY A 94 5.63 12.90 -0.84
C GLY A 94 5.71 12.58 0.65
N ALA A 95 6.73 11.85 1.13
CA ALA A 95 6.98 11.63 2.56
C ALA A 95 7.95 12.67 3.14
N ARG A 96 8.02 12.78 4.47
CA ARG A 96 9.09 13.52 5.13
C ARG A 96 10.40 12.73 5.03
N GLU A 97 11.50 13.46 4.88
CA GLU A 97 12.85 12.92 4.76
C GLU A 97 13.57 12.89 6.11
N PHE A 98 14.40 11.89 6.33
CA PHE A 98 15.40 11.91 7.37
C PHE A 98 16.61 12.71 6.89
N LEU A 99 17.02 13.73 7.66
CA LEU A 99 18.12 14.63 7.30
C LEU A 99 19.39 14.25 8.07
N VAL A 100 20.52 14.27 7.37
CA VAL A 100 21.85 13.99 7.91
C VAL A 100 22.73 15.26 7.74
N PRO A 101 23.16 15.92 8.82
CA PRO A 101 23.94 17.14 8.72
C PRO A 101 25.35 16.86 8.17
N SER A 102 25.86 17.78 7.35
CA SER A 102 27.22 17.73 6.81
C SER A 102 28.21 18.39 7.78
N ARG A 103 29.22 17.64 8.27
CA ARG A 103 30.30 18.20 9.07
C ARG A 103 31.23 19.11 8.25
N LYS A 104 31.38 18.83 6.95
CA LYS A 104 32.28 19.58 6.06
C LYS A 104 31.69 20.92 5.62
N GLU A 105 30.38 21.00 5.54
CA GLU A 105 29.62 22.18 5.12
C GLU A 105 28.56 22.51 6.18
N PRO A 106 28.92 23.27 7.23
CA PRO A 106 28.00 23.63 8.29
C PRO A 106 26.74 24.32 7.75
N GLY A 107 25.55 23.87 8.19
CA GLY A 107 24.27 24.36 7.70
C GLY A 107 23.73 23.64 6.46
N SER A 108 24.52 22.74 5.86
CA SER A 108 24.07 21.87 4.77
C SER A 108 23.75 20.46 5.26
N PHE A 109 22.76 19.83 4.61
CA PHE A 109 22.28 18.50 4.99
C PHE A 109 22.20 17.59 3.76
N PHE A 110 22.49 16.32 3.97
CA PHE A 110 22.06 15.25 3.10
C PHE A 110 20.66 14.77 3.53
N ALA A 111 19.91 14.21 2.61
CA ALA A 111 18.70 13.43 2.90
C ALA A 111 18.97 11.95 2.73
N LEU A 112 18.27 11.10 3.48
CA LEU A 112 18.26 9.66 3.26
C LEU A 112 17.19 9.32 2.20
N PRO A 113 17.40 8.29 1.36
CA PRO A 113 16.57 8.03 0.19
C PRO A 113 15.17 7.53 0.58
N GLN A 114 14.13 8.16 0.07
CA GLN A 114 12.76 7.66 0.11
C GLN A 114 12.55 6.52 -0.89
N SER A 115 13.23 6.62 -2.03
CA SER A 115 13.35 5.61 -3.09
C SER A 115 14.51 5.96 -4.03
N PRO A 116 14.97 5.05 -4.89
CA PRO A 116 15.97 5.34 -5.94
C PRO A 116 15.42 6.09 -7.16
N GLN A 117 14.22 6.67 -7.12
CA GLN A 117 13.45 7.13 -8.28
C GLN A 117 14.25 7.99 -9.28
N LEU A 118 14.95 9.00 -8.82
CA LEU A 118 15.69 9.88 -9.73
C LEU A 118 16.96 9.19 -10.28
N TRP A 119 17.61 8.40 -9.44
CA TRP A 119 18.84 7.71 -9.81
C TRP A 119 18.60 6.63 -10.87
N LYS A 120 17.53 5.85 -10.75
CA LYS A 120 17.22 4.81 -11.73
C LYS A 120 16.88 5.37 -13.11
N GLN A 121 16.22 6.53 -13.18
CA GLN A 121 16.00 7.21 -14.46
C GLN A 121 17.32 7.76 -15.05
N LEU A 122 18.25 8.26 -14.21
CA LEU A 122 19.59 8.65 -14.67
C LEU A 122 20.40 7.45 -15.19
N LEU A 123 20.20 6.25 -14.64
CA LEU A 123 20.80 5.03 -15.16
C LEU A 123 20.28 4.69 -16.56
N MET A 124 19.01 4.98 -16.89
CA MET A 124 18.49 4.85 -18.25
C MET A 124 19.19 5.81 -19.22
N VAL A 125 19.37 7.07 -18.80
CA VAL A 125 20.17 8.05 -19.59
C VAL A 125 21.62 7.60 -19.75
N ALA A 126 22.16 6.91 -18.73
CA ALA A 126 23.52 6.36 -18.75
C ALA A 126 23.67 5.08 -19.60
N GLY A 127 22.59 4.56 -20.18
CA GLY A 127 22.60 3.35 -21.02
C GLY A 127 22.56 2.04 -20.25
N VAL A 128 22.13 2.06 -18.99
CA VAL A 128 21.80 0.82 -18.23
C VAL A 128 20.36 0.46 -18.55
N ASP A 129 20.14 -0.29 -19.61
CA ASP A 129 18.79 -0.53 -20.17
C ASP A 129 17.85 -1.33 -19.26
N ARG A 130 18.39 -2.10 -18.34
CA ARG A 130 17.61 -2.89 -17.36
C ARG A 130 18.31 -2.84 -16.01
N TYR A 131 17.79 -2.01 -15.13
CA TYR A 131 18.26 -1.81 -13.77
C TYR A 131 17.32 -2.48 -12.77
N TYR A 132 17.88 -3.05 -11.70
CA TYR A 132 17.16 -3.32 -10.47
C TYR A 132 18.04 -3.12 -9.23
N GLN A 133 17.41 -3.00 -8.08
CA GLN A 133 18.07 -2.97 -6.78
C GLN A 133 17.12 -3.50 -5.71
N ILE A 134 17.63 -4.30 -4.77
CA ILE A 134 16.94 -4.54 -3.50
C ILE A 134 17.28 -3.35 -2.58
N ALA A 135 16.52 -2.28 -2.73
CA ALA A 135 16.82 -0.97 -2.15
C ALA A 135 16.29 -0.85 -0.72
N ARG A 136 17.10 -0.30 0.16
CA ARG A 136 16.63 0.17 1.47
C ARG A 136 16.08 1.59 1.31
N CYS A 137 14.82 1.77 1.71
CA CYS A 137 14.11 3.04 1.66
C CYS A 137 13.78 3.51 3.08
N LEU A 138 13.80 4.84 3.26
CA LEU A 138 13.57 5.48 4.55
C LEU A 138 12.51 6.58 4.40
N ARG A 139 11.44 6.50 5.19
CA ARG A 139 10.35 7.50 5.18
C ARG A 139 9.95 7.83 6.60
N ASP A 140 9.94 9.12 6.93
CA ASP A 140 9.45 9.62 8.23
C ASP A 140 7.93 9.82 8.16
N GLU A 141 7.21 8.70 8.26
CA GLU A 141 5.75 8.63 8.20
C GLU A 141 5.18 7.95 9.45
N ASP A 142 3.88 8.08 9.66
CA ASP A 142 3.18 7.37 10.73
C ASP A 142 3.24 5.85 10.50
N LEU A 143 3.73 5.13 11.50
CA LEU A 143 3.91 3.69 11.43
C LEU A 143 2.59 2.95 11.61
N ARG A 144 2.42 1.86 10.86
CA ARG A 144 1.25 0.99 10.86
C ARG A 144 1.68 -0.48 10.78
N ALA A 145 0.72 -1.38 10.73
CA ALA A 145 0.99 -2.80 10.55
C ALA A 145 1.76 -3.09 9.23
N ASP A 146 1.56 -2.29 8.20
CA ASP A 146 2.16 -2.41 6.88
C ASP A 146 3.21 -1.33 6.55
N ARG A 147 3.65 -0.51 7.56
CA ARG A 147 4.60 0.60 7.37
C ARG A 147 5.65 0.65 8.47
N GLN A 148 6.90 0.86 8.05
CA GLN A 148 8.07 1.11 8.90
C GLN A 148 8.86 2.30 8.37
N TYR A 149 9.69 2.95 9.22
CA TYR A 149 10.64 3.99 8.80
C TYR A 149 11.66 3.46 7.80
N GLU A 150 12.09 2.22 8.03
CA GLU A 150 13.08 1.51 7.22
C GLU A 150 12.43 0.26 6.62
N PHE A 151 12.42 0.16 5.31
CA PHE A 151 11.85 -0.97 4.60
C PHE A 151 12.63 -1.28 3.32
N MET A 152 12.38 -2.45 2.74
CA MET A 152 13.08 -2.90 1.54
C MET A 152 12.11 -2.93 0.35
N GLN A 153 12.59 -2.45 -0.80
CA GLN A 153 11.87 -2.56 -2.07
C GLN A 153 12.68 -3.35 -3.10
N LEU A 154 12.00 -4.15 -3.93
CA LEU A 154 12.52 -4.33 -5.28
C LEU A 154 12.21 -3.05 -6.03
N ASP A 155 13.24 -2.38 -6.51
CA ASP A 155 13.14 -1.21 -7.38
C ASP A 155 13.73 -1.58 -8.75
N ALA A 156 13.01 -1.29 -9.84
CA ALA A 156 13.44 -1.62 -11.19
C ALA A 156 13.07 -0.51 -12.19
N GLU A 157 13.89 -0.38 -13.24
CA GLU A 157 13.63 0.53 -14.35
C GLU A 157 14.16 -0.09 -15.65
N MET A 158 13.48 0.18 -16.77
CA MET A 158 13.78 -0.40 -18.08
C MET A 158 13.65 0.65 -19.18
N SER A 159 14.59 0.65 -20.14
CA SER A 159 14.54 1.46 -21.35
C SER A 159 13.77 0.75 -22.47
N PHE A 160 13.16 1.55 -23.36
CA PHE A 160 12.45 1.11 -24.57
C PHE A 160 11.33 0.11 -24.31
N VAL A 161 10.56 0.33 -23.25
CA VAL A 161 9.47 -0.54 -22.82
C VAL A 161 8.12 0.15 -22.88
N SER A 162 7.10 -0.68 -23.12
CA SER A 162 5.70 -0.35 -22.90
C SER A 162 5.27 -0.66 -21.44
N GLN A 163 4.06 -0.25 -21.06
CA GLN A 163 3.46 -0.65 -19.80
C GLN A 163 3.41 -2.18 -19.66
N ASP A 164 3.00 -2.89 -20.71
CA ASP A 164 2.87 -4.34 -20.70
C ASP A 164 4.20 -5.05 -20.42
N ASP A 165 5.29 -4.54 -21.00
CA ASP A 165 6.64 -5.07 -20.73
C ASP A 165 7.02 -4.94 -19.25
N VAL A 166 6.68 -3.82 -18.61
CA VAL A 166 6.95 -3.62 -17.18
C VAL A 166 6.12 -4.57 -16.34
N LEU A 167 4.80 -4.65 -16.60
CA LEU A 167 3.90 -5.54 -15.86
C LEU A 167 4.34 -7.01 -15.98
N GLU A 168 4.77 -7.45 -17.16
CA GLU A 168 5.24 -8.80 -17.40
C GLU A 168 6.53 -9.11 -16.60
N ASN A 169 7.56 -8.27 -16.70
CA ASN A 169 8.84 -8.50 -16.03
C ASN A 169 8.69 -8.48 -14.50
N ILE A 170 7.94 -7.54 -13.95
CA ILE A 170 7.68 -7.46 -12.51
C ILE A 170 6.77 -8.60 -12.04
N GLY A 171 5.75 -8.93 -12.84
CA GLY A 171 4.87 -10.08 -12.57
C GLY A 171 5.65 -11.38 -12.46
N ARG A 172 6.63 -11.63 -13.34
CA ARG A 172 7.53 -12.80 -13.25
C ARG A 172 8.32 -12.82 -11.93
N ALA A 173 8.87 -11.69 -11.49
CA ALA A 173 9.62 -11.62 -10.24
C ALA A 173 8.73 -11.92 -9.01
N VAL A 174 7.49 -11.43 -9.01
CA VAL A 174 6.51 -11.70 -7.93
C VAL A 174 6.08 -13.17 -7.95
N VAL A 175 5.81 -13.74 -9.13
CA VAL A 175 5.47 -15.16 -9.29
C VAL A 175 6.61 -16.06 -8.83
N ALA A 176 7.87 -15.74 -9.21
CA ALA A 176 9.04 -16.48 -8.77
C ALA A 176 9.19 -16.47 -7.24
N ALA A 177 8.94 -15.32 -6.60
CA ALA A 177 8.95 -15.19 -5.15
C ALA A 177 7.84 -16.04 -4.49
N ALA A 178 6.62 -16.02 -5.05
CA ALA A 178 5.52 -16.84 -4.55
C ALA A 178 5.83 -18.34 -4.64
N ILE A 179 6.30 -18.81 -5.79
CA ILE A 179 6.69 -20.22 -6.00
C ILE A 179 7.79 -20.64 -5.02
N ALA A 180 8.79 -19.78 -4.78
CA ALA A 180 9.90 -20.10 -3.87
C ALA A 180 9.43 -20.34 -2.43
N VAL A 181 8.34 -19.71 -2.02
CA VAL A 181 7.80 -19.84 -0.66
C VAL A 181 6.70 -20.88 -0.55
N THR A 182 5.76 -20.91 -1.51
CA THR A 182 4.57 -21.76 -1.45
C THR A 182 4.73 -23.09 -2.17
N GLY A 183 5.70 -23.19 -3.09
CA GLY A 183 5.87 -24.33 -3.99
C GLY A 183 4.92 -24.34 -5.19
N GLU A 184 4.00 -23.39 -5.28
CA GLU A 184 2.96 -23.33 -6.33
C GLU A 184 2.95 -21.96 -6.99
N ALA A 185 2.65 -21.95 -8.30
CA ALA A 185 2.44 -20.69 -9.02
C ALA A 185 1.09 -20.08 -8.60
N PRO A 186 1.04 -18.79 -8.32
CA PRO A 186 -0.23 -18.11 -8.12
C PRO A 186 -1.06 -18.13 -9.42
N PRO A 187 -2.38 -17.90 -9.35
CA PRO A 187 -3.21 -17.66 -10.53
C PRO A 187 -2.63 -16.51 -11.38
N GLU A 188 -3.04 -16.47 -12.65
CA GLU A 188 -2.73 -15.33 -13.52
C GLU A 188 -3.12 -14.01 -12.84
N ILE A 189 -2.26 -13.00 -12.99
CA ILE A 189 -2.49 -11.69 -12.40
C ILE A 189 -3.52 -10.95 -13.24
N GLU A 190 -4.71 -10.78 -12.68
CA GLU A 190 -5.80 -10.04 -13.33
C GLU A 190 -5.40 -8.57 -13.56
N ARG A 191 -6.01 -7.91 -14.56
CA ARG A 191 -5.83 -6.47 -14.81
C ARG A 191 -7.20 -5.79 -14.81
N ILE A 192 -7.28 -4.70 -14.07
CA ILE A 192 -8.46 -3.80 -14.05
C ILE A 192 -7.99 -2.35 -14.14
N THR A 193 -8.87 -1.45 -14.59
CA THR A 193 -8.59 -0.02 -14.54
C THR A 193 -8.84 0.52 -13.13
N TRP A 194 -8.22 1.66 -12.80
CA TRP A 194 -8.52 2.38 -11.56
C TRP A 194 -10.01 2.72 -11.44
N HIS A 195 -10.62 3.15 -12.56
CA HIS A 195 -12.06 3.44 -12.59
C HIS A 195 -12.90 2.20 -12.25
N ASP A 196 -12.56 1.03 -12.81
CA ASP A 196 -13.26 -0.21 -12.50
C ASP A 196 -13.03 -0.64 -11.04
N ALA A 197 -11.80 -0.48 -10.52
CA ALA A 197 -11.51 -0.76 -9.12
C ALA A 197 -12.37 0.09 -8.18
N MET A 198 -12.43 1.39 -8.43
CA MET A 198 -13.27 2.31 -7.67
C MET A 198 -14.77 2.03 -7.87
N ASN A 199 -15.19 1.79 -9.10
CA ASN A 199 -16.60 1.59 -9.44
C ASN A 199 -17.19 0.30 -8.86
N ARG A 200 -16.38 -0.79 -8.83
CA ARG A 200 -16.80 -2.12 -8.37
C ARG A 200 -16.49 -2.38 -6.89
N PHE A 201 -15.38 -1.85 -6.39
CA PHE A 201 -14.89 -2.19 -5.04
C PHE A 201 -14.77 -0.97 -4.12
N GLY A 202 -14.89 0.25 -4.68
CA GLY A 202 -14.83 1.50 -3.95
C GLY A 202 -13.44 1.85 -3.39
N ILE A 203 -12.39 1.20 -3.88
CA ILE A 203 -11.01 1.37 -3.43
C ILE A 203 -10.04 1.00 -4.56
N ASP A 204 -8.91 1.72 -4.65
CA ASP A 204 -7.85 1.54 -5.65
C ASP A 204 -6.97 0.28 -5.41
N LYS A 205 -7.10 -0.35 -4.27
CA LYS A 205 -6.41 -1.61 -3.88
C LYS A 205 -7.42 -2.69 -3.46
N PRO A 206 -8.21 -3.20 -4.40
CA PRO A 206 -9.31 -4.10 -4.10
C PRO A 206 -8.82 -5.46 -3.60
N ASP A 207 -9.55 -6.02 -2.64
CA ASP A 207 -9.42 -7.42 -2.27
C ASP A 207 -10.42 -8.25 -3.08
N LEU A 208 -9.91 -9.08 -3.98
CA LEU A 208 -10.70 -9.90 -4.89
C LEU A 208 -11.09 -11.28 -4.32
N ARG A 209 -10.76 -11.56 -3.06
CA ARG A 209 -11.06 -12.85 -2.41
C ARG A 209 -12.51 -12.99 -1.99
N PHE A 210 -13.24 -11.91 -1.91
CA PHE A 210 -14.64 -11.91 -1.49
C PHE A 210 -15.51 -11.03 -2.41
N ALA A 211 -16.76 -11.41 -2.54
CA ALA A 211 -17.78 -10.71 -3.32
C ALA A 211 -18.17 -9.35 -2.67
N MET A 212 -19.43 -8.95 -2.76
CA MET A 212 -19.97 -7.69 -2.23
C MET A 212 -19.52 -6.49 -3.05
N GLU A 213 -19.55 -6.62 -4.39
CA GLU A 213 -19.25 -5.50 -5.29
C GLU A 213 -20.28 -4.37 -5.11
N LEU A 214 -19.85 -3.14 -5.38
CA LEU A 214 -20.73 -1.97 -5.40
C LEU A 214 -21.63 -2.03 -6.63
N ILE A 215 -22.93 -1.89 -6.40
CA ILE A 215 -23.96 -1.95 -7.44
C ILE A 215 -24.47 -0.53 -7.71
N GLU A 216 -24.47 -0.14 -8.99
CA GLU A 216 -24.94 1.17 -9.44
C GLU A 216 -26.48 1.24 -9.44
N LEU A 217 -27.05 2.23 -8.79
CA LEU A 217 -28.49 2.35 -8.54
C LEU A 217 -29.05 3.73 -8.94
N THR A 218 -28.23 4.66 -9.43
CA THR A 218 -28.65 6.04 -9.72
C THR A 218 -29.83 6.09 -10.68
N SER A 219 -29.79 5.30 -11.75
CA SER A 219 -30.87 5.25 -12.74
C SER A 219 -32.17 4.65 -12.19
N LEU A 220 -32.07 3.72 -11.22
CA LEU A 220 -33.24 3.11 -10.58
C LEU A 220 -34.05 4.16 -9.79
N PHE A 221 -33.36 5.11 -9.17
CA PHE A 221 -33.97 6.17 -8.37
C PHE A 221 -34.15 7.48 -9.12
N ALA A 222 -34.03 7.49 -10.45
CA ALA A 222 -34.34 8.63 -11.27
C ALA A 222 -35.84 9.02 -11.13
N GLY A 223 -36.11 10.14 -10.50
CA GLY A 223 -37.49 10.59 -10.23
C GLY A 223 -38.09 10.12 -8.90
N THR A 224 -37.27 9.54 -8.01
CA THR A 224 -37.69 9.17 -6.64
C THR A 224 -38.19 10.41 -5.84
N GLU A 225 -39.21 10.21 -5.02
CA GLU A 225 -39.68 11.21 -4.06
C GLU A 225 -38.84 11.21 -2.75
N PHE A 226 -37.97 10.24 -2.57
CA PHE A 226 -37.10 10.14 -1.39
C PHE A 226 -35.99 11.21 -1.46
N LYS A 227 -36.16 12.26 -0.67
CA LYS A 227 -35.29 13.47 -0.69
C LYS A 227 -33.79 13.17 -0.54
N ALA A 228 -33.39 12.09 0.17
CA ALA A 228 -32.00 11.77 0.35
C ALA A 228 -31.36 11.20 -0.94
N PHE A 229 -32.16 10.66 -1.85
CA PHE A 229 -31.73 10.12 -3.13
C PHE A 229 -32.01 11.09 -4.28
N ALA A 230 -33.05 11.89 -4.14
CA ALA A 230 -33.43 12.89 -5.15
C ALA A 230 -32.29 13.90 -5.36
N GLY A 231 -31.73 13.94 -6.56
CA GLY A 231 -30.64 14.85 -6.92
C GLY A 231 -29.25 14.46 -6.47
N ALA A 232 -29.05 13.24 -5.95
CA ALA A 232 -27.72 12.70 -5.74
C ALA A 232 -27.04 12.41 -7.09
N ALA A 233 -25.76 12.76 -7.21
CA ALA A 233 -25.00 12.52 -8.43
C ALA A 233 -24.74 11.02 -8.66
N CYS A 234 -24.61 10.26 -7.57
CA CYS A 234 -24.37 8.83 -7.59
C CYS A 234 -25.08 8.14 -6.42
N ILE A 235 -25.75 7.03 -6.71
CA ILE A 235 -26.36 6.16 -5.71
C ILE A 235 -25.84 4.75 -5.96
N LYS A 236 -25.12 4.19 -4.99
CA LYS A 236 -24.66 2.81 -5.02
C LYS A 236 -25.02 2.08 -3.75
N GLY A 237 -24.93 0.74 -3.81
CA GLY A 237 -25.13 -0.11 -2.65
C GLY A 237 -24.26 -1.33 -2.68
N ILE A 238 -24.11 -1.95 -1.50
CA ILE A 238 -23.55 -3.29 -1.33
C ILE A 238 -24.60 -4.20 -0.69
N CYS A 239 -24.61 -5.47 -1.10
CA CYS A 239 -25.43 -6.52 -0.53
C CYS A 239 -24.58 -7.40 0.40
N VAL A 240 -24.89 -7.37 1.68
CA VAL A 240 -24.29 -8.26 2.68
C VAL A 240 -25.11 -9.56 2.70
N ASP A 241 -24.65 -10.54 1.94
CA ASP A 241 -25.28 -11.85 1.81
C ASP A 241 -25.31 -12.60 3.14
N ALA A 242 -26.49 -12.93 3.62
CA ALA A 242 -26.69 -13.60 4.92
C ALA A 242 -26.11 -15.01 4.97
N LYS A 243 -25.93 -15.70 3.84
CA LYS A 243 -25.31 -17.03 3.82
C LYS A 243 -23.81 -16.96 4.01
N THR A 244 -23.18 -15.93 3.44
CA THR A 244 -21.73 -15.71 3.51
C THR A 244 -21.32 -14.93 4.76
N TYR A 245 -22.14 -13.94 5.17
CA TYR A 245 -21.85 -13.03 6.30
C TYR A 245 -23.03 -13.00 7.31
N PRO A 246 -23.40 -14.15 7.92
CA PRO A 246 -24.61 -14.24 8.76
C PRO A 246 -24.57 -13.28 9.96
N GLU A 247 -23.42 -13.06 10.56
CA GLU A 247 -23.29 -12.14 11.70
C GLU A 247 -23.51 -10.68 11.29
N ALA A 248 -22.96 -10.27 10.14
CA ALA A 248 -23.08 -8.90 9.65
C ALA A 248 -24.49 -8.62 9.10
N ALA A 249 -25.09 -9.55 8.38
CA ALA A 249 -26.47 -9.45 7.91
C ALA A 249 -27.47 -9.33 9.08
N ALA A 250 -27.17 -9.98 10.21
CA ALA A 250 -27.99 -9.95 11.43
C ALA A 250 -27.74 -8.72 12.34
N PHE A 251 -26.94 -7.75 11.95
CA PHE A 251 -26.63 -6.57 12.79
C PHE A 251 -27.89 -5.92 13.35
N GLY A 252 -27.91 -5.72 14.69
CA GLY A 252 -28.94 -4.97 15.39
C GLY A 252 -28.76 -3.45 15.21
N ARG A 253 -29.77 -2.70 15.66
CA ARG A 253 -29.84 -1.24 15.50
C ARG A 253 -28.55 -0.49 15.89
N ASN A 254 -27.96 -0.82 17.04
CA ASN A 254 -26.74 -0.16 17.53
C ASN A 254 -25.55 -0.35 16.58
N LYS A 255 -25.42 -1.53 15.96
CA LYS A 255 -24.37 -1.79 14.97
C LYS A 255 -24.61 -1.02 13.67
N LEU A 256 -25.87 -0.97 13.21
CA LEU A 256 -26.26 -0.21 12.00
C LEU A 256 -26.10 1.31 12.20
N ASP A 257 -26.40 1.82 13.39
CA ASP A 257 -26.12 3.22 13.75
C ASP A 257 -24.60 3.48 13.76
N GLY A 258 -23.79 2.54 14.27
CA GLY A 258 -22.31 2.59 14.21
C GLY A 258 -21.76 2.61 12.78
N LEU A 259 -22.32 1.83 11.85
CA LEU A 259 -21.96 1.88 10.43
C LEU A 259 -22.33 3.24 9.80
N THR A 260 -23.48 3.80 10.20
CA THR A 260 -23.90 5.15 9.76
C THR A 260 -22.91 6.22 10.24
N ASP A 261 -22.47 6.16 11.48
CA ASP A 261 -21.46 7.07 12.02
C ASP A 261 -20.09 6.87 11.36
N ARG A 262 -19.74 5.62 11.04
CA ARG A 262 -18.53 5.29 10.26
C ARG A 262 -18.58 5.92 8.86
N ALA A 263 -19.71 5.75 8.14
CA ALA A 263 -19.93 6.36 6.83
C ALA A 263 -19.79 7.89 6.85
N LYS A 264 -20.36 8.53 7.86
CA LYS A 264 -20.23 9.99 8.05
C LYS A 264 -18.79 10.43 8.34
N LYS A 265 -18.04 9.66 9.13
CA LYS A 265 -16.61 9.95 9.40
C LYS A 265 -15.74 9.84 8.16
N ILE A 266 -16.10 8.98 7.20
CA ILE A 266 -15.42 8.85 5.91
C ILE A 266 -15.78 10.05 4.99
N GLY A 267 -17.00 10.58 5.08
CA GLY A 267 -17.41 11.77 4.32
C GLY A 267 -18.85 11.75 3.78
N ALA A 268 -19.58 10.64 3.90
CA ALA A 268 -20.95 10.58 3.43
C ALA A 268 -21.90 11.46 4.27
N LYS A 269 -22.93 11.98 3.64
CA LYS A 269 -24.06 12.68 4.32
C LYS A 269 -24.85 11.74 5.21
N GLY A 270 -24.88 10.43 4.88
CA GLY A 270 -25.57 9.39 5.63
C GLY A 270 -25.41 8.01 5.00
N LEU A 271 -25.94 7.01 5.67
CA LEU A 271 -26.02 5.63 5.21
C LEU A 271 -27.45 5.16 5.29
N VAL A 272 -27.98 4.61 4.21
CA VAL A 272 -29.28 3.94 4.21
C VAL A 272 -29.03 2.44 4.35
N TRP A 273 -29.68 1.81 5.31
CA TRP A 273 -29.63 0.36 5.50
C TRP A 273 -31.04 -0.25 5.36
N MET A 274 -31.12 -1.42 4.79
CA MET A 274 -32.37 -2.16 4.57
C MET A 274 -32.15 -3.64 4.81
N LYS A 275 -32.99 -4.27 5.64
CA LYS A 275 -33.02 -5.72 5.81
C LYS A 275 -34.09 -6.33 4.93
N ILE A 276 -33.78 -7.44 4.29
CA ILE A 276 -34.68 -8.15 3.42
C ILE A 276 -35.36 -9.27 4.19
N GLY A 277 -36.66 -9.17 4.31
CA GLY A 277 -37.51 -10.20 4.93
C GLY A 277 -38.06 -11.19 3.92
N ALA A 278 -38.99 -12.04 4.38
CA ALA A 278 -39.72 -12.97 3.53
C ALA A 278 -40.41 -12.25 2.37
N ASP A 279 -40.48 -12.90 1.22
CA ASP A 279 -41.14 -12.38 0.00
C ASP A 279 -40.56 -11.02 -0.50
N GLY A 280 -39.33 -10.70 -0.12
CA GLY A 280 -38.65 -9.46 -0.52
C GLY A 280 -39.14 -8.21 0.26
N ALA A 281 -39.83 -8.37 1.36
CA ALA A 281 -40.23 -7.26 2.23
C ALA A 281 -39.01 -6.51 2.77
N ILE A 282 -39.06 -5.18 2.75
CA ILE A 282 -37.95 -4.32 3.21
C ILE A 282 -38.26 -3.79 4.60
N ASP A 283 -37.44 -4.17 5.58
CA ASP A 283 -37.41 -3.57 6.91
C ASP A 283 -36.34 -2.47 6.97
N SER A 284 -36.79 -1.22 6.97
CA SER A 284 -35.93 -0.04 7.03
C SER A 284 -36.71 1.18 7.47
N PRO A 285 -36.11 2.12 8.23
CA PRO A 285 -36.73 3.41 8.56
C PRO A 285 -37.15 4.23 7.33
N VAL A 286 -36.51 3.99 6.19
CA VAL A 286 -36.74 4.74 4.93
C VAL A 286 -37.69 4.03 3.97
N ALA A 287 -38.05 2.78 4.22
CA ALA A 287 -38.93 1.99 3.34
C ALA A 287 -40.27 2.65 3.01
N LYS A 288 -40.81 3.47 3.92
CA LYS A 288 -42.06 4.25 3.73
C LYS A 288 -41.95 5.38 2.71
N PHE A 289 -40.74 5.78 2.33
CA PHE A 289 -40.50 6.84 1.34
C PHE A 289 -40.26 6.29 -0.06
N LEU A 290 -40.15 4.97 -0.21
CA LEU A 290 -39.96 4.30 -1.49
C LEU A 290 -41.26 3.70 -1.99
N SER A 291 -41.54 3.85 -3.27
CA SER A 291 -42.66 3.20 -3.93
C SER A 291 -42.41 1.66 -3.98
N ASP A 292 -43.48 0.89 -4.16
CA ASP A 292 -43.36 -0.58 -4.28
C ASP A 292 -42.61 -1.00 -5.53
N ALA A 293 -42.68 -0.19 -6.62
CA ALA A 293 -41.89 -0.41 -7.83
C ALA A 293 -40.39 -0.25 -7.56
N GLU A 294 -39.98 0.81 -6.84
CA GLU A 294 -38.59 1.03 -6.44
C GLU A 294 -38.05 -0.07 -5.52
N LYS A 295 -38.87 -0.51 -4.55
CA LYS A 295 -38.49 -1.62 -3.63
C LYS A 295 -38.26 -2.90 -4.41
N THR A 296 -39.17 -3.25 -5.31
CA THR A 296 -39.05 -4.48 -6.14
C THR A 296 -37.83 -4.40 -7.06
N ALA A 297 -37.62 -3.26 -7.72
CA ALA A 297 -36.49 -3.03 -8.60
C ALA A 297 -35.15 -3.04 -7.84
N LEU A 298 -35.10 -2.48 -6.62
CA LEU A 298 -33.92 -2.48 -5.78
C LEU A 298 -33.51 -3.91 -5.37
N VAL A 299 -34.46 -4.72 -4.84
CA VAL A 299 -34.19 -6.12 -4.46
C VAL A 299 -33.68 -6.91 -5.66
N ALA A 300 -34.27 -6.72 -6.83
CA ALA A 300 -33.85 -7.40 -8.05
C ALA A 300 -32.46 -6.93 -8.51
N ALA A 301 -32.18 -5.62 -8.53
CA ALA A 301 -30.90 -5.05 -8.94
C ALA A 301 -29.75 -5.49 -8.02
N MET A 302 -30.04 -5.56 -6.71
CA MET A 302 -29.06 -6.00 -5.69
C MET A 302 -28.90 -7.52 -5.62
N GLY A 303 -29.74 -8.32 -6.32
CA GLY A 303 -29.75 -9.77 -6.24
C GLY A 303 -30.06 -10.28 -4.82
N ALA A 304 -30.75 -9.45 -4.02
CA ALA A 304 -30.93 -9.71 -2.61
C ALA A 304 -31.98 -10.76 -2.31
N THR A 305 -31.74 -11.56 -1.27
CA THR A 305 -32.63 -12.63 -0.80
C THR A 305 -33.01 -12.42 0.66
N GLU A 306 -33.94 -13.23 1.16
CA GLU A 306 -34.37 -13.18 2.56
C GLU A 306 -33.17 -13.31 3.52
N GLY A 307 -33.09 -12.42 4.48
CA GLY A 307 -32.02 -12.34 5.48
C GLY A 307 -30.90 -11.38 5.14
N ASP A 308 -30.77 -10.94 3.88
CA ASP A 308 -29.69 -10.05 3.45
C ASP A 308 -29.84 -8.63 4.01
N LEU A 309 -28.69 -7.95 4.16
CA LEU A 309 -28.61 -6.55 4.55
C LEU A 309 -28.07 -5.71 3.38
N LEU A 310 -28.84 -4.72 2.95
CA LEU A 310 -28.41 -3.75 1.96
C LEU A 310 -27.89 -2.49 2.64
N LEU A 311 -26.77 -1.98 2.17
CA LEU A 311 -26.18 -0.70 2.59
C LEU A 311 -26.03 0.19 1.37
N LEU A 312 -26.66 1.39 1.38
CA LEU A 312 -26.67 2.30 0.25
C LEU A 312 -26.14 3.68 0.66
N VAL A 313 -25.40 4.31 -0.24
CA VAL A 313 -24.90 5.67 -0.11
C VAL A 313 -25.35 6.46 -1.34
N ALA A 314 -25.75 7.71 -1.13
CA ALA A 314 -26.16 8.65 -2.16
C ALA A 314 -25.41 9.97 -1.95
N ASP A 315 -24.43 10.24 -2.79
CA ASP A 315 -23.55 11.42 -2.71
C ASP A 315 -22.85 11.66 -4.07
N GLU A 316 -21.74 12.39 -4.09
CA GLU A 316 -20.82 12.42 -5.23
C GLU A 316 -20.20 11.04 -5.47
N TRP A 317 -19.81 10.74 -6.71
CA TRP A 317 -19.31 9.41 -7.09
C TRP A 317 -18.11 8.94 -6.24
N ASP A 318 -17.10 9.81 -6.08
CA ASP A 318 -15.90 9.50 -5.29
C ASP A 318 -16.25 9.15 -3.83
N THR A 319 -17.06 9.99 -3.19
CA THR A 319 -17.50 9.77 -1.80
C THR A 319 -18.34 8.50 -1.67
N THR A 320 -19.25 8.27 -2.60
CA THR A 320 -20.12 7.08 -2.61
C THR A 320 -19.29 5.80 -2.73
N CYS A 321 -18.34 5.78 -3.67
CA CYS A 321 -17.43 4.66 -3.86
C CYS A 321 -16.55 4.43 -2.63
N GLU A 322 -15.85 5.46 -2.14
CA GLU A 322 -14.93 5.34 -1.00
C GLU A 322 -15.65 4.84 0.27
N VAL A 323 -16.79 5.41 0.59
CA VAL A 323 -17.57 5.02 1.79
C VAL A 323 -17.99 3.55 1.71
N LEU A 324 -18.59 3.14 0.60
CA LEU A 324 -19.03 1.76 0.42
C LEU A 324 -17.84 0.79 0.36
N GLY A 325 -16.73 1.17 -0.26
CA GLY A 325 -15.52 0.36 -0.32
C GLY A 325 -14.90 0.12 1.06
N GLN A 326 -14.88 1.15 1.92
CA GLN A 326 -14.41 0.97 3.29
C GLN A 326 -15.38 0.11 4.11
N LEU A 327 -16.70 0.32 4.00
CA LEU A 327 -17.69 -0.52 4.68
C LEU A 327 -17.64 -1.98 4.18
N ARG A 328 -17.43 -2.20 2.89
CA ARG A 328 -17.21 -3.51 2.29
C ARG A 328 -16.03 -4.24 2.96
N ASN A 329 -14.91 -3.54 3.12
CA ASN A 329 -13.73 -4.10 3.78
C ASN A 329 -13.95 -4.33 5.29
N ASP A 330 -14.58 -3.38 5.99
CA ASP A 330 -14.88 -3.51 7.42
C ASP A 330 -15.79 -4.72 7.72
N ILE A 331 -16.65 -5.12 6.76
CA ILE A 331 -17.61 -6.22 6.92
C ILE A 331 -17.05 -7.56 6.45
N GLY A 332 -16.42 -7.59 5.27
CA GLY A 332 -16.19 -8.85 4.56
C GLY A 332 -14.73 -9.24 4.32
N ARG A 333 -13.77 -8.34 4.55
CA ARG A 333 -12.37 -8.61 4.24
C ARG A 333 -11.76 -9.64 5.21
N PRO A 334 -11.29 -10.78 4.71
CA PRO A 334 -10.55 -11.73 5.54
C PRO A 334 -9.15 -11.20 5.89
N PRO A 335 -8.48 -11.71 6.93
CA PRO A 335 -7.08 -11.42 7.21
C PRO A 335 -6.22 -11.54 5.93
N VAL A 336 -5.27 -10.64 5.74
CA VAL A 336 -4.54 -10.50 4.47
C VAL A 336 -3.81 -11.77 4.04
N HIS A 337 -3.34 -12.57 5.00
CA HIS A 337 -2.59 -13.81 4.79
C HIS A 337 -3.48 -15.05 4.61
N GLN A 338 -4.80 -14.95 4.82
CA GLN A 338 -5.72 -16.09 4.72
C GLN A 338 -6.30 -16.22 3.31
N GLY A 339 -6.61 -17.46 2.93
CA GLY A 339 -7.22 -17.78 1.64
C GLY A 339 -6.24 -17.74 0.45
N PRO A 340 -6.76 -17.76 -0.78
CA PRO A 340 -5.91 -17.74 -1.96
C PRO A 340 -5.18 -16.41 -2.12
N TYR A 341 -3.99 -16.45 -2.74
CA TYR A 341 -3.27 -15.24 -3.12
C TYR A 341 -3.85 -14.68 -4.41
N LYS A 342 -4.62 -13.59 -4.31
CA LYS A 342 -5.24 -12.89 -5.41
C LYS A 342 -4.47 -11.62 -5.73
N TYR A 343 -3.68 -11.70 -6.81
CA TYR A 343 -2.96 -10.55 -7.35
C TYR A 343 -3.82 -9.84 -8.39
N VAL A 344 -3.72 -8.52 -8.44
CA VAL A 344 -4.36 -7.71 -9.47
C VAL A 344 -3.49 -6.49 -9.81
N TRP A 345 -3.32 -6.24 -11.11
CA TRP A 345 -2.81 -4.99 -11.62
C TRP A 345 -3.97 -3.98 -11.71
N VAL A 346 -3.79 -2.84 -11.07
CA VAL A 346 -4.66 -1.68 -11.25
C VAL A 346 -3.93 -0.67 -12.13
N THR A 347 -4.54 -0.25 -13.23
CA THR A 347 -3.92 0.60 -14.26
C THR A 347 -4.75 1.85 -14.51
N GLU A 348 -4.22 2.78 -15.30
CA GLU A 348 -4.96 3.98 -15.72
C GLU A 348 -5.43 4.87 -14.56
N PHE A 349 -4.56 5.08 -13.59
CA PHE A 349 -4.82 6.01 -12.50
C PHE A 349 -5.03 7.43 -13.02
N PRO A 350 -5.78 8.31 -12.31
CA PRO A 350 -5.83 9.72 -12.65
C PRO A 350 -4.44 10.36 -12.52
N LEU A 351 -4.05 11.17 -13.51
CA LEU A 351 -2.80 11.92 -13.46
C LEU A 351 -2.81 12.96 -12.33
N PHE A 352 -3.97 13.56 -12.09
CA PHE A 352 -4.20 14.56 -11.05
C PHE A 352 -5.40 14.18 -10.18
N ILE A 353 -5.27 14.33 -8.87
CA ILE A 353 -6.30 14.02 -7.87
C ILE A 353 -6.85 15.30 -7.22
N GLY A 354 -7.85 15.89 -7.85
CA GLY A 354 -8.51 17.09 -7.34
C GLY A 354 -7.64 18.36 -7.41
N ILE A 355 -8.18 19.45 -6.91
CA ILE A 355 -7.55 20.77 -6.87
C ILE A 355 -7.15 21.08 -5.44
N ASP A 356 -5.94 21.56 -5.26
CA ASP A 356 -5.47 22.08 -3.98
C ASP A 356 -6.22 23.37 -3.63
N PRO A 357 -6.89 23.46 -2.48
CA PRO A 357 -7.74 24.60 -2.14
C PRO A 357 -6.95 25.90 -1.87
N VAL A 358 -5.64 25.81 -1.61
CA VAL A 358 -4.80 26.96 -1.30
C VAL A 358 -4.20 27.54 -2.58
N SER A 359 -3.60 26.68 -3.40
CA SER A 359 -2.92 27.10 -4.64
C SER A 359 -3.85 27.19 -5.83
N GLY A 360 -5.03 26.56 -5.79
CA GLY A 360 -5.95 26.44 -6.94
C GLY A 360 -5.40 25.56 -8.07
N ARG A 361 -4.36 24.77 -7.80
CA ARG A 361 -3.68 23.93 -8.80
C ARG A 361 -4.04 22.45 -8.64
N PRO A 362 -3.98 21.65 -9.71
CA PRO A 362 -4.10 20.21 -9.61
C PRO A 362 -3.04 19.61 -8.69
N ARG A 363 -3.42 18.59 -7.91
CA ARG A 363 -2.46 17.77 -7.14
C ARG A 363 -2.09 16.54 -7.95
N PRO A 364 -0.82 16.12 -7.98
CA PRO A 364 -0.42 14.91 -8.69
C PRO A 364 -1.03 13.67 -8.04
N GLY A 365 -1.51 12.73 -8.84
CA GLY A 365 -1.97 11.43 -8.38
C GLY A 365 -0.82 10.51 -7.95
N HIS A 366 0.29 10.64 -8.66
CA HIS A 366 1.56 9.99 -8.39
C HIS A 366 2.70 11.04 -8.37
N HIS A 367 3.96 10.61 -8.55
CA HIS A 367 5.06 11.55 -8.70
C HIS A 367 4.98 12.33 -10.03
N PRO A 368 5.56 13.54 -10.14
CA PRO A 368 5.40 14.42 -11.31
C PRO A 368 6.12 13.96 -12.58
N PHE A 369 6.76 12.80 -12.56
CA PHE A 369 7.48 12.22 -13.69
C PHE A 369 6.69 11.16 -14.44
N CYS A 370 5.40 10.95 -14.08
CA CYS A 370 4.50 10.03 -14.76
C CYS A 370 4.04 10.55 -16.10
N GLN A 371 4.11 9.70 -17.14
CA GLN A 371 3.61 10.00 -18.47
C GLN A 371 2.08 10.12 -18.44
N PRO A 372 1.49 11.22 -18.96
CA PRO A 372 0.06 11.29 -19.24
C PRO A 372 -0.34 10.22 -20.26
N HIS A 373 -1.56 9.69 -20.16
CA HIS A 373 -2.05 8.74 -21.15
C HIS A 373 -2.17 9.39 -22.54
N PRO A 374 -1.63 8.77 -23.59
CA PRO A 374 -1.60 9.39 -24.94
C PRO A 374 -2.98 9.77 -25.47
N ASP A 375 -4.01 8.95 -25.21
CA ASP A 375 -5.37 9.18 -25.69
C ASP A 375 -6.03 10.42 -25.04
N ASP A 376 -5.54 10.88 -23.89
CA ASP A 376 -6.14 11.96 -23.13
C ASP A 376 -5.43 13.31 -23.32
N MET A 377 -4.45 13.38 -24.24
CA MET A 377 -3.66 14.59 -24.45
C MET A 377 -4.46 15.81 -24.90
N SER A 378 -5.62 15.60 -25.53
CA SER A 378 -6.55 16.68 -25.89
C SER A 378 -7.22 17.35 -24.68
N LEU A 379 -7.29 16.63 -23.54
CA LEU A 379 -7.90 17.10 -22.30
C LEU A 379 -6.88 17.78 -21.36
N PHE A 380 -5.58 17.60 -21.64
CA PHE A 380 -4.51 17.96 -20.71
C PHE A 380 -4.57 19.42 -20.22
N ASP A 381 -4.83 20.34 -21.13
CA ASP A 381 -4.86 21.79 -20.81
C ASP A 381 -6.27 22.30 -20.44
N THR A 382 -7.35 21.58 -20.79
CA THR A 382 -8.74 22.02 -20.60
C THR A 382 -9.44 21.33 -19.45
N GLU A 383 -9.21 20.03 -19.27
CA GLU A 383 -9.84 19.19 -18.24
C GLU A 383 -8.81 18.28 -17.55
N PRO A 384 -7.78 18.85 -16.90
CA PRO A 384 -6.63 18.07 -16.41
C PRO A 384 -7.02 16.94 -15.43
N LEU A 385 -8.11 17.10 -14.67
CA LEU A 385 -8.58 16.05 -13.74
C LEU A 385 -9.18 14.82 -14.43
N LYS A 386 -9.43 14.88 -15.75
CA LYS A 386 -9.90 13.73 -16.53
C LYS A 386 -8.75 12.99 -17.22
N VAL A 387 -7.54 13.52 -17.15
CA VAL A 387 -6.36 12.89 -17.78
C VAL A 387 -5.90 11.71 -16.93
N ARG A 388 -5.79 10.54 -17.57
CA ARG A 388 -5.20 9.34 -16.98
C ARG A 388 -3.68 9.42 -17.04
N ALA A 389 -3.02 8.75 -16.12
CA ALA A 389 -1.59 8.51 -16.12
C ALA A 389 -1.29 7.10 -16.66
N MET A 390 -0.14 6.93 -17.28
CA MET A 390 0.44 5.61 -17.57
C MET A 390 1.05 5.01 -16.29
N ALA A 391 0.24 4.99 -15.21
CA ALA A 391 0.60 4.49 -13.89
C ALA A 391 -0.13 3.18 -13.59
N TYR A 392 0.50 2.34 -12.78
CA TYR A 392 0.00 1.02 -12.43
C TYR A 392 0.48 0.58 -11.06
N ASP A 393 -0.42 -0.05 -10.29
CA ASP A 393 -0.15 -0.62 -8.99
C ASP A 393 -0.34 -2.13 -9.01
N LEU A 394 0.47 -2.86 -8.24
CA LEU A 394 0.25 -4.28 -7.96
C LEU A 394 -0.35 -4.43 -6.58
N VAL A 395 -1.50 -5.07 -6.53
CA VAL A 395 -2.23 -5.34 -5.29
C VAL A 395 -2.27 -6.84 -5.02
N LEU A 396 -2.07 -7.23 -3.78
CA LEU A 396 -2.24 -8.60 -3.28
C LEU A 396 -3.17 -8.60 -2.08
N ASN A 397 -4.30 -9.29 -2.17
CA ASN A 397 -5.23 -9.45 -1.06
C ASN A 397 -5.63 -8.11 -0.41
N GLY A 398 -5.79 -7.06 -1.20
CA GLY A 398 -6.14 -5.72 -0.74
C GLY A 398 -4.99 -4.94 -0.10
N TRP A 399 -3.76 -5.41 -0.18
CA TRP A 399 -2.55 -4.63 0.10
C TRP A 399 -1.90 -4.22 -1.21
N GLU A 400 -1.68 -2.93 -1.39
CA GLU A 400 -0.81 -2.40 -2.42
C GLU A 400 0.62 -2.88 -2.14
N LEU A 401 1.13 -3.78 -2.98
CA LEU A 401 2.53 -4.22 -2.88
C LEU A 401 3.47 -3.14 -3.38
N GLY A 402 3.12 -2.49 -4.48
CA GLY A 402 3.96 -1.48 -5.08
C GLY A 402 3.30 -0.74 -6.23
N SER A 403 4.00 0.25 -6.74
CA SER A 403 3.55 1.19 -7.76
C SER A 403 4.63 1.43 -8.82
N GLY A 404 4.20 1.78 -10.02
CA GLY A 404 5.08 2.14 -11.12
C GLY A 404 4.38 2.99 -12.18
N SER A 405 5.15 3.44 -13.15
CA SER A 405 4.62 4.15 -14.32
C SER A 405 5.57 4.09 -15.51
N ILE A 406 5.06 4.40 -16.68
CA ILE A 406 5.88 4.89 -17.78
C ILE A 406 6.26 6.33 -17.45
N ARG A 407 7.51 6.70 -17.74
CA ARG A 407 8.07 8.00 -17.37
C ARG A 407 7.98 9.00 -18.51
N ILE A 408 7.87 10.26 -18.14
CA ILE A 408 8.07 11.34 -19.10
C ILE A 408 9.57 11.36 -19.45
N HIS A 409 9.89 11.22 -20.73
CA HIS A 409 11.25 11.30 -21.25
C HIS A 409 11.49 12.53 -22.15
N GLU A 410 10.40 13.21 -22.53
CA GLU A 410 10.43 14.43 -23.33
C GLU A 410 10.49 15.67 -22.43
N PRO A 411 11.51 16.53 -22.51
CA PRO A 411 11.65 17.73 -21.67
C PRO A 411 10.45 18.69 -21.77
N GLU A 412 9.85 18.82 -22.96
CA GLU A 412 8.69 19.69 -23.18
C GLU A 412 7.46 19.19 -22.43
N MET A 413 7.19 17.88 -22.47
CA MET A 413 6.09 17.28 -21.70
C MET A 413 6.31 17.44 -20.20
N GLN A 414 7.54 17.23 -19.73
CA GLN A 414 7.87 17.40 -18.31
C GLN A 414 7.62 18.84 -17.84
N ARG A 415 7.95 19.83 -18.67
CA ARG A 415 7.66 21.24 -18.37
C ARG A 415 6.16 21.51 -18.30
N ARG A 416 5.37 20.93 -19.23
CA ARG A 416 3.90 21.07 -19.20
C ARG A 416 3.31 20.51 -17.91
N VAL A 417 3.75 19.34 -17.46
CA VAL A 417 3.29 18.74 -16.19
C VAL A 417 3.65 19.64 -15.00
N PHE A 418 4.88 20.13 -14.94
CA PHE A 418 5.29 21.06 -13.87
C PHE A 418 4.47 22.34 -13.85
N ASN A 419 4.18 22.92 -15.01
CA ASN A 419 3.33 24.12 -15.12
C ASN A 419 1.91 23.89 -14.59
N GLN A 420 1.31 22.72 -14.88
CA GLN A 420 0.01 22.35 -14.31
C GLN A 420 0.04 22.28 -12.78
N LEU A 421 1.14 21.74 -12.22
CA LEU A 421 1.35 21.66 -10.76
C LEU A 421 1.76 23.03 -10.15
N GLY A 422 1.96 24.06 -10.95
CA GLY A 422 2.39 25.36 -10.48
C GLY A 422 3.88 25.47 -10.13
N ILE A 423 4.70 24.53 -10.58
CA ILE A 423 6.16 24.55 -10.41
C ILE A 423 6.74 25.36 -11.57
N SER A 424 7.33 26.52 -11.25
CA SER A 424 8.01 27.36 -12.26
C SER A 424 9.30 26.71 -12.78
N ASP A 425 9.76 27.17 -13.96
CA ASP A 425 11.05 26.68 -14.51
C ASP A 425 12.21 26.91 -13.54
N GLU A 426 12.25 28.03 -12.82
CA GLU A 426 13.27 28.33 -11.82
C GLU A 426 13.21 27.36 -10.63
N GLU A 427 12.01 27.05 -10.16
CA GLU A 427 11.80 26.08 -9.08
C GLU A 427 12.14 24.66 -9.53
N ALA A 428 11.76 24.28 -10.74
CA ALA A 428 12.09 22.99 -11.33
C ALA A 428 13.62 22.82 -11.48
N ASP A 429 14.31 23.83 -11.96
CA ASP A 429 15.78 23.82 -12.08
C ASP A 429 16.46 23.74 -10.69
N LYS A 430 15.94 24.45 -9.71
CA LYS A 430 16.47 24.41 -8.33
C LYS A 430 16.30 23.05 -7.66
N ARG A 431 15.13 22.43 -7.83
CA ARG A 431 14.76 21.16 -7.14
C ARG A 431 15.22 19.92 -7.91
N PHE A 432 15.13 19.96 -9.24
CA PHE A 432 15.31 18.81 -10.12
C PHE A 432 16.36 19.05 -11.23
N GLY A 433 17.09 20.15 -11.21
CA GLY A 433 18.04 20.53 -12.28
C GLY A 433 19.09 19.45 -12.56
N PHE A 434 19.63 18.82 -11.51
CA PHE A 434 20.58 17.72 -11.65
C PHE A 434 19.99 16.49 -12.36
N PHE A 435 18.67 16.32 -12.27
CA PHE A 435 17.92 15.23 -12.90
C PHE A 435 17.45 15.61 -14.33
N LEU A 436 17.00 16.86 -14.53
CA LEU A 436 16.48 17.32 -15.83
C LEU A 436 17.59 17.61 -16.84
N GLN A 437 18.76 18.08 -16.39
CA GLN A 437 19.89 18.40 -17.26
C GLN A 437 20.38 17.21 -18.09
N PRO A 438 20.55 15.98 -17.55
CA PRO A 438 20.93 14.80 -18.32
C PRO A 438 19.97 14.45 -19.45
N PHE A 439 18.69 14.74 -19.35
CA PHE A 439 17.70 14.44 -20.39
C PHE A 439 17.96 15.21 -21.69
N LYS A 440 18.68 16.34 -21.62
CA LYS A 440 19.13 17.10 -22.79
C LYS A 440 20.15 16.34 -23.66
N TYR A 441 20.79 15.30 -23.10
CA TYR A 441 21.73 14.45 -23.82
C TYR A 441 21.07 13.20 -24.44
N GLY A 442 19.76 13.07 -24.30
CA GLY A 442 18.93 11.98 -24.80
C GLY A 442 18.54 10.99 -23.73
N ALA A 443 17.27 11.02 -23.33
CA ALA A 443 16.66 10.02 -22.48
C ALA A 443 15.85 9.04 -23.34
N PRO A 444 16.04 7.71 -23.22
CA PRO A 444 15.17 6.77 -23.91
C PRO A 444 13.76 6.82 -23.29
N PRO A 445 12.71 6.41 -24.03
CA PRO A 445 11.45 6.03 -23.39
C PRO A 445 11.72 4.96 -22.34
N HIS A 446 11.20 5.11 -21.13
CA HIS A 446 11.48 4.18 -20.04
C HIS A 446 10.30 4.07 -19.06
N GLY A 447 10.28 3.00 -18.31
CA GLY A 447 9.30 2.73 -17.29
C GLY A 447 9.83 1.81 -16.21
N GLY A 448 9.20 1.83 -15.06
CA GLY A 448 9.66 1.02 -13.95
C GLY A 448 8.63 0.84 -12.87
N PHE A 449 9.04 0.10 -11.84
CA PHE A 449 8.20 -0.30 -10.74
C PHE A 449 9.02 -0.42 -9.46
N ALA A 450 8.37 -0.22 -8.33
CA ALA A 450 8.94 -0.56 -7.03
C ALA A 450 7.89 -1.22 -6.14
N PHE A 451 8.24 -2.34 -5.48
CA PHE A 451 7.34 -2.95 -4.52
C PHE A 451 8.02 -3.31 -3.19
N GLY A 452 7.23 -3.22 -2.12
CA GLY A 452 7.68 -3.52 -0.76
C GLY A 452 7.89 -5.01 -0.52
N ILE A 453 9.15 -5.43 -0.37
CA ILE A 453 9.51 -6.82 -0.06
C ILE A 453 8.93 -7.23 1.30
N ASP A 454 8.89 -6.31 2.27
CA ASP A 454 8.38 -6.58 3.60
C ASP A 454 6.90 -6.93 3.59
N ARG A 455 6.09 -6.25 2.75
CA ARG A 455 4.67 -6.55 2.58
C ARG A 455 4.46 -7.93 1.94
N LEU A 456 5.18 -8.21 0.85
CA LEU A 456 5.12 -9.52 0.20
C LEU A 456 5.55 -10.64 1.16
N ALA A 457 6.64 -10.43 1.90
CA ALA A 457 7.15 -11.40 2.86
C ALA A 457 6.15 -11.64 4.01
N ALA A 458 5.50 -10.60 4.54
CA ALA A 458 4.50 -10.77 5.58
C ALA A 458 3.33 -11.63 5.10
N ILE A 459 2.75 -11.31 3.95
CA ILE A 459 1.61 -12.05 3.40
C ILE A 459 2.00 -13.53 3.15
N LEU A 460 3.14 -13.79 2.50
CA LEU A 460 3.58 -15.15 2.18
C LEU A 460 4.05 -15.93 3.41
N ALA A 461 4.50 -15.28 4.48
CA ALA A 461 4.84 -15.91 5.76
C ALA A 461 3.60 -16.24 6.60
N GLY A 462 2.45 -15.66 6.29
CA GLY A 462 1.22 -15.80 7.06
C GLY A 462 1.09 -14.77 8.18
N GLU A 463 1.66 -13.57 8.03
CA GLU A 463 1.69 -12.52 9.04
C GLU A 463 0.83 -11.32 8.65
N GLU A 464 0.22 -10.68 9.66
CA GLU A 464 -0.57 -9.45 9.46
C GLU A 464 0.23 -8.16 9.63
N ASN A 465 1.50 -8.30 10.08
CA ASN A 465 2.34 -7.18 10.43
C ASN A 465 3.75 -7.37 9.89
N ILE A 466 4.25 -6.39 9.14
CA ILE A 466 5.61 -6.46 8.56
C ILE A 466 6.71 -6.51 9.63
N ARG A 467 6.47 -6.11 10.88
CA ARG A 467 7.44 -6.24 11.97
C ARG A 467 7.80 -7.70 12.27
N GLU A 468 6.93 -8.65 11.94
CA GLU A 468 7.21 -10.08 12.14
C GLU A 468 8.18 -10.66 11.09
N VAL A 469 8.39 -9.96 9.97
CA VAL A 469 9.35 -10.37 8.92
C VAL A 469 10.60 -9.49 8.83
N ILE A 470 10.69 -8.46 9.69
CA ILE A 470 11.88 -7.59 9.85
C ILE A 470 12.62 -8.02 11.11
N ALA A 471 13.93 -8.24 10.99
CA ALA A 471 14.74 -8.73 12.12
C ALA A 471 14.67 -7.78 13.33
N PHE A 472 14.90 -6.48 13.13
CA PHE A 472 14.94 -5.45 14.17
C PHE A 472 14.08 -4.25 13.76
N PRO A 473 12.74 -4.36 13.84
CA PRO A 473 11.83 -3.27 13.47
C PRO A 473 11.73 -2.23 14.59
N LYS A 474 11.22 -1.04 14.25
CA LYS A 474 10.75 -0.07 15.26
C LYS A 474 9.34 -0.44 15.75
N THR A 475 9.00 0.01 16.96
CA THR A 475 7.63 -0.04 17.49
C THR A 475 6.69 0.81 16.65
N GLN A 476 5.38 0.71 16.87
CA GLN A 476 4.40 1.60 16.24
C GLN A 476 4.62 3.09 16.60
N SER A 477 5.22 3.39 17.73
CA SER A 477 5.59 4.77 18.14
C SER A 477 6.93 5.25 17.56
N GLY A 478 7.61 4.43 16.74
CA GLY A 478 8.88 4.78 16.10
C GLY A 478 10.12 4.60 16.96
N SER A 479 10.00 3.97 18.13
CA SER A 479 11.12 3.70 19.04
C SER A 479 11.68 2.28 18.85
N ASP A 480 12.92 2.09 19.29
CA ASP A 480 13.56 0.77 19.39
C ASP A 480 13.78 0.45 20.88
N PRO A 481 12.97 -0.44 21.49
CA PRO A 481 13.08 -0.76 22.91
C PRO A 481 14.36 -1.55 23.27
N MET A 482 15.02 -2.16 22.30
CA MET A 482 16.26 -2.91 22.51
C MET A 482 17.46 -1.98 22.66
N THR A 483 17.55 -0.94 21.81
CA THR A 483 18.66 0.03 21.80
C THR A 483 18.32 1.35 22.47
N ASN A 484 17.05 1.56 22.82
CA ASN A 484 16.48 2.83 23.30
C ASN A 484 16.56 3.97 22.26
N ALA A 485 16.73 3.67 20.97
CA ALA A 485 16.72 4.70 19.93
C ALA A 485 15.29 5.23 19.67
N PRO A 486 15.13 6.56 19.40
CA PRO A 486 16.17 7.58 19.29
C PRO A 486 16.71 8.00 20.67
N THR A 487 17.99 8.34 20.72
CA THR A 487 18.69 8.79 21.94
C THR A 487 19.11 10.26 21.83
N PRO A 488 19.22 10.98 22.96
CA PRO A 488 19.81 12.32 22.95
C PRO A 488 21.24 12.31 22.38
N VAL A 489 21.59 13.35 21.65
CA VAL A 489 22.93 13.56 21.10
C VAL A 489 23.77 14.38 22.05
N ASP A 490 25.05 14.03 22.20
CA ASP A 490 26.00 14.82 22.97
C ASP A 490 26.09 16.27 22.39
N PRO A 491 25.93 17.32 23.22
CA PRO A 491 26.06 18.70 22.77
C PRO A 491 27.36 19.00 22.02
N ALA A 492 28.46 18.32 22.36
CA ALA A 492 29.75 18.48 21.66
C ALA A 492 29.65 18.05 20.20
N HIS A 493 28.98 16.94 19.91
CA HIS A 493 28.74 16.47 18.52
C HIS A 493 27.85 17.45 17.74
N LEU A 494 26.86 18.09 18.41
CA LEU A 494 26.05 19.11 17.75
C LEU A 494 26.87 20.34 17.41
N ALA A 495 27.76 20.77 18.32
CA ALA A 495 28.66 21.89 18.08
C ALA A 495 29.60 21.65 16.90
N ASP A 496 30.15 20.42 16.76
CA ASP A 496 31.01 20.03 15.64
C ASP A 496 30.26 20.08 14.29
N LEU A 497 28.95 19.92 14.31
CA LEU A 497 28.06 20.02 13.14
C LEU A 497 27.54 21.45 12.92
N GLY A 498 27.89 22.42 13.78
CA GLY A 498 27.34 23.77 13.75
C GLY A 498 25.85 23.84 14.07
N LEU A 499 25.33 22.89 14.86
CA LEU A 499 23.92 22.79 15.20
C LEU A 499 23.65 23.13 16.66
N ARG A 500 22.45 23.64 16.93
CA ARG A 500 21.94 23.90 18.28
C ARG A 500 20.49 23.45 18.38
N LEU A 501 20.15 22.74 19.47
CA LEU A 501 18.75 22.42 19.78
C LEU A 501 18.02 23.68 20.22
N LEU A 502 16.85 23.91 19.64
CA LEU A 502 15.90 24.89 20.16
C LEU A 502 15.21 24.28 21.38
N PRO A 503 14.84 25.15 22.39
CA PRO A 503 14.02 24.67 23.49
C PRO A 503 12.70 24.08 22.92
N PRO A 504 12.14 23.03 23.58
CA PRO A 504 10.84 22.51 23.15
C PRO A 504 9.80 23.63 23.17
N PRO A 505 8.83 23.63 22.25
CA PRO A 505 7.74 24.59 22.27
C PRO A 505 7.07 24.54 23.64
N ALA A 506 6.74 25.70 24.20
CA ALA A 506 6.00 25.76 25.46
C ALA A 506 4.71 24.92 25.28
N SER A 507 4.49 23.99 26.22
CA SER A 507 3.27 23.18 26.21
C SER A 507 2.04 24.11 26.24
N SER A 508 1.29 24.11 25.13
CA SER A 508 0.03 24.83 25.03
C SER A 508 -1.04 24.14 25.84
#